data_077cfb617ebb19d3fe3743575c5a1b7a
#
_entry.id   077cfb617ebb19d3fe3743575c5a1b7a
#
_cell.length_a   1.000
_cell.length_b   1.000
_cell.length_c   1.000
_cell.angle_alpha   90.00
_cell.angle_beta   90.00
_cell.angle_gamma   90.00
#
_symmetry.space_group_name_H-M   'P 1'
#
loop_
_entity.id
_entity.type
_entity.pdbx_description
1 polymer ?
#
loop_
_entity_poly.entity_id
_entity_poly.type
_entity_poly.pdbx_seq_one_letter_code
_entity_poly.pdbx_strand_id
1 'polypeptide(L)'
;MSRWPKRGDVYWVNLDPVVGTEIRKTRPAVIVSNDSCNRYGTRVVVLPITSNTESLYPGEAMVEIKGKPGRALGDQIRSIDKSRLKARVGRLTSDEMSGVDEALAVTLGLPM
;
A
#
# COMPACT_ATOMS: atom_id res chain seq x y z
N MET A 1 -16.51 -15.10 3.00
CA MET A 1 -15.83 -13.87 3.40
C MET A 1 -14.39 -14.18 3.79
N SER A 2 -13.47 -13.42 3.27
CA SER A 2 -12.05 -13.61 3.60
C SER A 2 -11.77 -13.09 5.01
N ARG A 3 -10.96 -13.83 5.77
CA ARG A 3 -10.54 -13.43 7.10
C ARG A 3 -9.09 -12.97 7.15
N TRP A 4 -8.46 -12.92 6.00
CA TRP A 4 -7.07 -12.49 5.87
C TRP A 4 -6.98 -11.39 4.82
N PRO A 5 -5.99 -10.47 4.96
CA PRO A 5 -5.84 -9.38 4.00
C PRO A 5 -5.46 -9.91 2.63
N LYS A 6 -6.04 -9.34 1.59
CA LYS A 6 -5.76 -9.75 0.21
C LYS A 6 -4.99 -8.67 -0.52
N ARG A 7 -4.19 -9.08 -1.49
CA ARG A 7 -3.49 -8.16 -2.36
C ARG A 7 -4.49 -7.22 -3.02
N GLY A 8 -4.26 -5.92 -2.91
CA GLY A 8 -5.18 -4.89 -3.40
C GLY A 8 -6.12 -4.34 -2.35
N ASP A 9 -6.26 -5.01 -1.22
CA ASP A 9 -7.05 -4.44 -0.11
C ASP A 9 -6.32 -3.23 0.47
N VAL A 10 -7.11 -2.25 0.91
CA VAL A 10 -6.61 -1.06 1.58
C VAL A 10 -7.05 -1.11 3.03
N TYR A 11 -6.09 -0.96 3.94
CA TYR A 11 -6.32 -0.94 5.38
C TYR A 11 -5.79 0.36 5.97
N TRP A 12 -6.40 0.79 7.07
CA TRP A 12 -5.74 1.73 7.97
C TRP A 12 -4.59 1.00 8.64
N VAL A 13 -3.40 1.57 8.59
CA VAL A 13 -2.19 0.94 9.12
C VAL A 13 -1.48 1.91 10.05
N ASN A 14 -1.10 1.42 11.23
CA ASN A 14 -0.26 2.18 12.13
C ASN A 14 1.19 2.06 11.67
N LEU A 15 1.76 3.15 11.18
CA LEU A 15 3.13 3.19 10.64
C LEU A 15 4.18 3.62 11.67
N ASP A 16 3.76 4.11 12.83
CA ASP A 16 4.69 4.51 13.88
C ASP A 16 5.25 3.28 14.63
N PRO A 17 6.47 3.35 15.14
CA PRO A 17 7.44 4.44 14.97
C PRO A 17 8.13 4.40 13.60
N VAL A 18 8.57 5.57 13.14
CA VAL A 18 9.29 5.71 11.87
C VAL A 18 10.60 6.44 12.10
N VAL A 19 11.48 6.44 11.07
CA VAL A 19 12.78 7.10 11.11
C VAL A 19 12.84 8.14 9.99
N GLY A 20 13.31 9.34 10.34
CA GLY A 20 13.58 10.39 9.35
C GLY A 20 12.35 10.83 8.58
N THR A 21 12.43 10.80 7.26
CA THR A 21 11.38 11.28 6.36
C THR A 21 10.33 10.23 6.02
N GLU A 22 10.39 9.05 6.64
CA GLU A 22 9.36 8.04 6.41
C GLU A 22 7.99 8.57 6.80
N ILE A 23 6.97 8.18 6.03
CA ILE A 23 5.59 8.56 6.32
C ILE A 23 5.15 7.92 7.64
N ARG A 24 4.48 8.68 8.47
CA ARG A 24 4.17 8.28 9.85
C ARG A 24 2.67 8.35 10.14
N LYS A 25 2.30 7.96 11.36
CA LYS A 25 0.94 7.93 11.89
C LYS A 25 0.13 6.79 11.29
N THR A 26 -1.14 6.77 11.57
CA THR A 26 -2.08 5.83 10.97
C THR A 26 -2.55 6.39 9.63
N ARG A 27 -2.32 5.62 8.59
CA ARG A 27 -2.65 6.04 7.22
C ARG A 27 -3.24 4.86 6.45
N PRO A 28 -4.00 5.14 5.39
CA PRO A 28 -4.37 4.06 4.48
C PRO A 28 -3.12 3.51 3.79
N ALA A 29 -3.11 2.20 3.59
CA ALA A 29 -2.03 1.54 2.86
C ALA A 29 -2.62 0.37 2.08
N VAL A 30 -2.08 0.14 0.89
CA VAL A 30 -2.53 -0.97 0.05
C VAL A 30 -1.63 -2.18 0.26
N ILE A 31 -2.24 -3.36 0.38
CA ILE A 31 -1.54 -4.64 0.49
C ILE A 31 -1.00 -5.00 -0.90
N VAL A 32 0.32 -5.17 -1.00
CA VAL A 32 0.97 -5.51 -2.28
C VAL A 32 1.65 -6.88 -2.26
N SER A 33 1.79 -7.50 -1.10
CA SER A 33 2.33 -8.86 -1.00
C SER A 33 1.37 -9.88 -1.62
N ASN A 34 1.91 -11.02 -2.06
CA ASN A 34 1.09 -12.06 -2.67
C ASN A 34 0.17 -12.72 -1.65
N ASP A 35 -0.92 -13.29 -2.15
CA ASP A 35 -1.97 -13.80 -1.27
C ASP A 35 -1.56 -15.01 -0.46
N SER A 36 -0.62 -15.80 -0.91
CA SER A 36 -0.08 -16.90 -0.11
C SER A 36 0.62 -16.38 1.15
N CYS A 37 1.49 -15.37 0.98
CA CYS A 37 2.13 -14.71 2.11
C CYS A 37 1.10 -14.04 3.02
N ASN A 38 0.11 -13.37 2.42
CA ASN A 38 -0.92 -12.66 3.18
C ASN A 38 -1.75 -13.61 4.05
N ARG A 39 -2.01 -14.81 3.54
CA ARG A 39 -2.84 -15.79 4.24
C ARG A 39 -2.09 -16.51 5.35
N TYR A 40 -0.89 -16.98 5.05
CA TYR A 40 -0.17 -17.91 5.93
C TYR A 40 0.93 -17.25 6.74
N GLY A 41 1.44 -16.10 6.32
CA GLY A 41 2.51 -15.40 7.02
C GLY A 41 1.99 -14.54 8.17
N THR A 42 2.92 -14.05 8.97
CA THR A 42 2.63 -13.12 10.07
C THR A 42 2.81 -11.66 9.65
N ARG A 43 3.34 -11.44 8.46
CA ARG A 43 3.65 -10.10 7.94
C ARG A 43 2.98 -9.91 6.59
N VAL A 44 2.76 -8.65 6.24
CA VAL A 44 2.31 -8.25 4.91
C VAL A 44 3.19 -7.11 4.40
N VAL A 45 3.24 -6.94 3.09
CA VAL A 45 3.96 -5.81 2.49
C VAL A 45 2.93 -4.80 2.01
N VAL A 46 3.15 -3.53 2.35
CA VAL A 46 2.21 -2.46 2.06
C VAL A 46 2.90 -1.28 1.41
N LEU A 47 2.12 -0.49 0.67
CA LEU A 47 2.50 0.85 0.24
C LEU A 47 1.60 1.86 0.96
N PRO A 48 2.17 2.79 1.71
CA PRO A 48 1.37 3.88 2.30
C PRO A 48 0.77 4.76 1.21
N ILE A 49 -0.39 5.32 1.50
CA ILE A 49 -1.11 6.21 0.59
C ILE A 49 -1.23 7.56 1.26
N THR A 50 -0.78 8.61 0.57
CA THR A 50 -0.91 9.98 1.04
C THR A 50 -2.07 10.68 0.34
N SER A 51 -2.72 11.60 1.05
CA SER A 51 -3.77 12.45 0.46
C SER A 51 -3.19 13.61 -0.34
N ASN A 52 -1.90 13.88 -0.23
CA ASN A 52 -1.23 14.91 -1.02
C ASN A 52 -1.04 14.40 -2.45
N THR A 53 -1.74 15.01 -3.40
CA THR A 53 -1.71 14.61 -4.81
C THR A 53 -1.20 15.71 -5.73
N GLU A 54 -0.47 16.69 -5.18
CA GLU A 54 0.05 17.82 -5.96
C GLU A 54 1.06 17.41 -7.01
N SER A 55 1.80 16.34 -6.75
CA SER A 55 2.84 15.85 -7.66
C SER A 55 2.77 14.35 -7.75
N LEU A 56 3.14 13.82 -8.90
CA LEU A 56 3.27 12.37 -9.09
C LEU A 56 4.67 12.12 -9.65
N TYR A 57 5.47 11.39 -8.89
CA TYR A 57 6.83 11.03 -9.28
C TYR A 57 6.89 9.60 -9.80
N PRO A 58 7.91 9.25 -10.62
CA PRO A 58 8.13 7.85 -10.97
C PRO A 58 8.21 6.98 -9.71
N GLY A 59 7.60 5.81 -9.74
CA GLY A 59 7.54 4.96 -8.55
C GLY A 59 6.34 5.23 -7.66
N GLU A 60 5.43 6.10 -8.09
CA GLU A 60 4.18 6.39 -7.39
C GLU A 60 2.99 6.11 -8.28
N ALA A 61 1.84 5.87 -7.69
CA ALA A 61 0.62 5.58 -8.43
C ALA A 61 -0.57 6.34 -7.85
N MET A 62 -1.38 6.93 -8.74
CA MET A 62 -2.65 7.55 -8.32
C MET A 62 -3.67 6.46 -8.05
N VAL A 63 -4.36 6.60 -6.94
CA VAL A 63 -5.42 5.69 -6.51
C VAL A 63 -6.59 6.50 -5.98
N GLU A 64 -7.74 5.85 -5.81
CA GLU A 64 -8.91 6.48 -5.24
C GLU A 64 -9.47 5.57 -4.15
N ILE A 65 -9.72 6.16 -2.98
CA ILE A 65 -10.25 5.42 -1.84
C ILE A 65 -11.52 6.13 -1.38
N LYS A 66 -12.66 5.45 -1.53
CA LYS A 66 -13.96 6.00 -1.15
C LYS A 66 -14.21 7.38 -1.74
N GLY A 67 -13.90 7.52 -3.03
CA GLY A 67 -14.11 8.76 -3.76
C GLY A 67 -13.04 9.83 -3.54
N LYS A 68 -12.01 9.54 -2.74
CA LYS A 68 -10.95 10.51 -2.47
C LYS A 68 -9.66 10.09 -3.17
N PRO A 69 -9.04 11.00 -3.94
CA PRO A 69 -7.78 10.69 -4.59
C PRO A 69 -6.65 10.57 -3.57
N GLY A 70 -5.71 9.71 -3.87
CA GLY A 70 -4.51 9.50 -3.07
C GLY A 70 -3.36 9.09 -3.96
N ARG A 71 -2.17 9.06 -3.38
CA ARG A 71 -0.95 8.69 -4.08
C ARG A 71 -0.28 7.58 -3.30
N ALA A 72 -0.16 6.39 -3.93
CA ALA A 72 0.54 5.26 -3.33
C ALA A 72 2.04 5.44 -3.53
N LEU A 73 2.80 5.31 -2.46
CA LEU A 73 4.22 5.65 -2.42
C LEU A 73 5.07 4.39 -2.52
N GLY A 74 5.57 4.10 -3.74
CA GLY A 74 6.37 2.91 -3.98
C GLY A 74 7.68 2.88 -3.18
N ASP A 75 8.33 4.05 -3.01
CA ASP A 75 9.58 4.15 -2.27
C ASP A 75 9.41 4.00 -0.75
N GLN A 76 8.17 4.02 -0.28
CA GLN A 76 7.84 3.77 1.12
C GLN A 76 7.37 2.33 1.35
N ILE A 77 7.63 1.45 0.40
CA ILE A 77 7.28 0.03 0.52
C ILE A 77 7.82 -0.53 1.85
N ARG A 78 6.98 -1.31 2.54
CA ARG A 78 7.30 -1.69 3.89
C ARG A 78 6.65 -3.03 4.25
N SER A 79 7.43 -3.91 4.86
CA SER A 79 6.93 -5.13 5.47
C SER A 79 6.52 -4.83 6.90
N ILE A 80 5.30 -5.17 7.26
CA ILE A 80 4.76 -4.88 8.60
C ILE A 80 4.16 -6.14 9.21
N ASP A 81 4.14 -6.18 10.53
CA ASP A 81 3.40 -7.21 11.27
C ASP A 81 1.90 -6.99 11.04
N LYS A 82 1.14 -8.08 10.90
CA LYS A 82 -0.31 -7.99 10.69
C LYS A 82 -1.03 -7.24 11.81
N SER A 83 -0.46 -7.22 13.02
CA SER A 83 -1.05 -6.48 14.15
C SER A 83 -1.12 -4.98 13.91
N ARG A 84 -0.36 -4.46 12.95
CA ARG A 84 -0.43 -3.03 12.59
C ARG A 84 -1.62 -2.69 11.71
N LEU A 85 -2.29 -3.69 11.14
CA LEU A 85 -3.50 -3.49 10.35
C LEU A 85 -4.66 -3.13 11.26
N LYS A 86 -5.38 -2.07 10.91
CA LYS A 86 -6.61 -1.65 11.60
C LYS A 86 -7.81 -1.99 10.71
N ALA A 87 -8.78 -1.11 10.60
CA ALA A 87 -9.96 -1.38 9.80
C ALA A 87 -9.64 -1.46 8.30
N ARG A 88 -10.27 -2.38 7.60
CA ARG A 88 -10.24 -2.43 6.14
C ARG A 88 -11.03 -1.24 5.59
N VAL A 89 -10.43 -0.51 4.68
CA VAL A 89 -11.04 0.70 4.09
C VAL A 89 -11.78 0.34 2.80
N GLY A 90 -11.19 -0.51 1.97
CA GLY A 90 -11.75 -0.85 0.67
C GLY A 90 -10.77 -1.69 -0.13
N ARG A 91 -10.91 -1.62 -1.45
CA ARG A 91 -10.08 -2.39 -2.37
C ARG A 91 -9.82 -1.57 -3.63
N LEU A 92 -8.59 -1.57 -4.09
CA LEU A 92 -8.26 -0.92 -5.36
C LEU A 92 -8.78 -1.75 -6.53
N THR A 93 -9.10 -1.06 -7.62
CA THR A 93 -9.49 -1.71 -8.87
C THR A 93 -8.29 -2.39 -9.51
N SER A 94 -8.55 -3.28 -10.47
CA SER A 94 -7.46 -3.92 -11.22
C SER A 94 -6.64 -2.90 -12.00
N ASP A 95 -7.25 -1.84 -12.53
CA ASP A 95 -6.52 -0.77 -13.21
C ASP A 95 -5.61 -0.02 -12.25
N GLU A 96 -6.10 0.30 -11.06
CA GLU A 96 -5.28 0.94 -10.03
C GLU A 96 -4.14 0.03 -9.60
N MET A 97 -4.39 -1.27 -9.45
CA MET A 97 -3.34 -2.22 -9.11
C MET A 97 -2.31 -2.36 -10.21
N SER A 98 -2.69 -2.25 -11.48
CA SER A 98 -1.72 -2.21 -12.57
C SER A 98 -0.78 -1.01 -12.44
N GLY A 99 -1.31 0.15 -12.08
CA GLY A 99 -0.50 1.33 -11.80
C GLY A 99 0.43 1.14 -10.59
N VAL A 100 -0.06 0.50 -9.56
CA VAL A 100 0.74 0.16 -8.37
C VAL A 100 1.88 -0.80 -8.75
N ASP A 101 1.59 -1.82 -9.53
CA ASP A 101 2.61 -2.78 -9.99
C ASP A 101 3.70 -2.10 -10.82
N GLU A 102 3.31 -1.20 -11.70
CA GLU A 102 4.25 -0.42 -12.50
C GLU A 102 5.12 0.47 -11.59
N ALA A 103 4.52 1.13 -10.62
CA ALA A 103 5.25 1.95 -9.66
C ALA A 103 6.26 1.13 -8.87
N LEU A 104 5.88 -0.08 -8.46
CA LEU A 104 6.78 -1.00 -7.76
C LEU A 104 7.93 -1.46 -8.66
N ALA A 105 7.64 -1.77 -9.92
CA ALA A 105 8.69 -2.16 -10.87
C ALA A 105 9.71 -1.03 -11.05
N VAL A 106 9.26 0.20 -11.15
CA VAL A 106 10.14 1.38 -11.23
C VAL A 106 10.97 1.50 -9.96
N THR A 107 10.32 1.49 -8.80
CA THR A 107 10.98 1.67 -7.50
C THR A 107 12.04 0.61 -7.26
N LEU A 108 11.73 -0.63 -7.59
CA LEU A 108 12.61 -1.78 -7.30
C LEU A 108 13.56 -2.11 -8.45
N GLY A 109 13.45 -1.39 -9.57
CA GLY A 109 14.30 -1.65 -10.72
C GLY A 109 13.99 -2.98 -11.40
N LEU A 110 12.74 -3.43 -11.35
CA LEU A 110 12.34 -4.69 -11.96
C LEU A 110 12.06 -4.50 -13.46
N PRO A 111 12.31 -5.53 -14.27
CA PRO A 111 11.92 -5.47 -15.68
C PRO A 111 10.40 -5.35 -15.81
N MET A 112 9.98 -4.61 -16.82
CA MET A 112 8.57 -4.40 -17.14
C MET A 112 8.23 -4.95 -18.51
#